data_e61ce13043b04db348cd78f7c8840087
#
_entry.id   e61ce13043b04db348cd78f7c8840087
#
_cell.length_a   1.000
_cell.length_b   1.000
_cell.length_c   1.000
_cell.angle_alpha   90.00
_cell.angle_beta   90.00
_cell.angle_gamma   90.00
#
_symmetry.space_group_name_H-M   'P 1'
#
loop_
_entity.id
_entity.type
_entity.pdbx_description
1 polymer ?
#
loop_
_entity_poly.entity_id
_entity_poly.type
_entity_poly.pdbx_seq_one_letter_code
_entity_poly.pdbx_strand_id
1 'polypeptide(L)'
;NKYMAFRIEILAQNEDISFKDGCSIEIEHILRGQGISADVRIVDVYTSENDAVKASFFTDSVANPVTQNINARLDDFDWALEIGFLPGVTDNVGHTASELLALGGATNDNECYTSRLYLIKGDMKRADVENLAASLSNTLIQRNVIKSYDEFKAQGGMGAVIPKVQLDNQNAGADEVDLDIPDAMLEKLGKEGIANADGTRRGPLGLSLLYLKAIQAYFKKEGRKPTDIE
;
A
#
# COMPACT_ATOMS: atom_id res chain seq x y z
N ASN A 1 18.32 7.04 9.41
CA ASN A 1 17.90 8.17 8.57
C ASN A 1 16.43 7.98 8.26
N LYS A 2 15.59 8.87 8.83
CA LYS A 2 14.17 8.92 8.48
C LYS A 2 14.12 9.58 7.11
N TYR A 3 13.88 8.81 6.05
CA TYR A 3 13.72 9.35 4.71
C TYR A 3 12.58 10.37 4.74
N MET A 4 12.81 11.53 4.12
CA MET A 4 11.80 12.57 4.02
C MET A 4 10.91 12.22 2.83
N ALA A 5 9.65 11.88 3.08
CA ALA A 5 8.70 11.61 2.02
C ALA A 5 8.05 12.93 1.55
N PHE A 6 7.98 13.11 0.26
CA PHE A 6 7.34 14.24 -0.41
C PHE A 6 5.98 13.81 -0.95
N ARG A 7 5.03 14.74 -0.92
CA ARG A 7 3.66 14.50 -1.35
C ARG A 7 3.20 15.69 -2.20
N ILE A 8 2.51 15.40 -3.29
CA ILE A 8 1.71 16.37 -4.04
C ILE A 8 0.27 15.88 -4.13
N GLU A 9 -0.64 16.83 -4.21
CA GLU A 9 -2.07 16.62 -4.23
C GLU A 9 -2.67 17.36 -5.42
N ILE A 10 -3.44 16.65 -6.24
CA ILE A 10 -4.05 17.16 -7.46
C ILE A 10 -5.56 17.02 -7.30
N LEU A 11 -6.23 18.15 -7.03
CA LEU A 11 -7.68 18.18 -6.89
C LEU A 11 -8.33 18.03 -8.26
N ALA A 12 -9.24 17.08 -8.41
CA ALA A 12 -10.02 16.84 -9.62
C ALA A 12 -11.19 17.86 -9.73
N GLN A 13 -10.86 19.13 -9.61
CA GLN A 13 -11.81 20.23 -9.76
C GLN A 13 -11.06 21.54 -10.07
N ASN A 14 -11.54 22.29 -11.04
CA ASN A 14 -11.07 23.65 -11.27
C ASN A 14 -12.01 24.63 -10.56
N GLU A 15 -11.47 25.58 -9.79
CA GLU A 15 -12.24 26.57 -9.04
C GLU A 15 -13.11 27.47 -9.94
N ASP A 16 -12.69 27.68 -11.20
CA ASP A 16 -13.37 28.55 -12.16
C ASP A 16 -14.50 27.87 -12.94
N ILE A 17 -14.63 26.55 -12.83
CA ILE A 17 -15.63 25.78 -13.57
C ILE A 17 -16.40 24.95 -12.55
N SER A 18 -17.72 25.07 -12.53
CA SER A 18 -18.59 24.20 -11.71
C SER A 18 -18.63 22.77 -12.28
N PHE A 19 -17.43 22.24 -12.53
CA PHE A 19 -17.22 20.90 -13.04
C PHE A 19 -17.00 19.95 -11.87
N LYS A 20 -17.79 18.90 -11.82
CA LYS A 20 -17.65 17.85 -10.85
C LYS A 20 -17.18 16.58 -11.57
N ASP A 21 -16.13 15.97 -11.06
CA ASP A 21 -15.61 14.74 -11.57
C ASP A 21 -16.65 13.60 -11.51
N GLY A 22 -16.70 12.75 -12.54
CA GLY A 22 -17.66 11.67 -12.66
C GLY A 22 -17.62 10.65 -11.52
N CYS A 23 -16.41 10.35 -10.98
CA CYS A 23 -16.26 9.46 -9.84
C CYS A 23 -16.83 10.08 -8.56
N SER A 24 -16.69 11.39 -8.36
CA SER A 24 -17.32 12.12 -7.25
C SER A 24 -18.84 11.97 -7.30
N ILE A 25 -19.44 12.18 -8.48
CA ILE A 25 -20.88 12.04 -8.70
C ILE A 25 -21.35 10.61 -8.39
N GLU A 26 -20.59 9.60 -8.82
CA GLU A 26 -20.92 8.19 -8.56
C GLU A 26 -20.95 7.88 -7.06
N ILE A 27 -19.95 8.33 -6.32
CA ILE A 27 -19.88 8.12 -4.86
C ILE A 27 -21.04 8.82 -4.16
N GLU A 28 -21.39 10.05 -4.58
CA GLU A 28 -22.55 10.76 -4.04
C GLU A 28 -23.87 10.02 -4.32
N HIS A 29 -23.98 9.40 -5.49
CA HIS A 29 -25.14 8.55 -5.80
C HIS A 29 -25.22 7.34 -4.89
N ILE A 30 -24.10 6.68 -4.61
CA ILE A 30 -24.01 5.55 -3.67
C ILE A 30 -24.46 5.99 -2.27
N LEU A 31 -23.93 7.10 -1.77
CA LEU A 31 -24.29 7.65 -0.46
C LEU A 31 -25.77 8.05 -0.38
N ARG A 32 -26.28 8.68 -1.43
CA ARG A 32 -27.70 9.06 -1.52
C ARG A 32 -28.62 7.83 -1.50
N GLY A 33 -28.22 6.74 -2.14
CA GLY A 33 -28.94 5.45 -2.07
C GLY A 33 -29.01 4.88 -0.65
N GLN A 34 -28.11 5.29 0.23
CA GLN A 34 -28.08 4.94 1.66
C GLN A 34 -28.76 6.01 2.55
N GLY A 35 -29.39 7.02 1.95
CA GLY A 35 -30.05 8.11 2.67
C GLY A 35 -29.09 9.21 3.17
N ILE A 36 -27.84 9.22 2.71
CA ILE A 36 -26.81 10.19 3.11
C ILE A 36 -26.66 11.23 2.00
N SER A 37 -26.82 12.50 2.36
CA SER A 37 -26.51 13.62 1.47
C SER A 37 -25.11 14.12 1.76
N ALA A 38 -24.21 13.99 0.80
CA ALA A 38 -22.83 14.43 0.93
C ALA A 38 -22.34 15.04 -0.38
N ASP A 39 -21.37 15.93 -0.28
CA ASP A 39 -20.55 16.46 -1.36
C ASP A 39 -19.18 15.79 -1.31
N VAL A 40 -18.72 15.25 -2.44
CA VAL A 40 -17.45 14.51 -2.52
C VAL A 40 -16.52 15.17 -3.51
N ARG A 41 -15.28 15.40 -3.09
CA ARG A 41 -14.19 15.86 -3.95
C ARG A 41 -13.08 14.85 -3.95
N ILE A 42 -12.48 14.61 -5.11
CA ILE A 42 -11.41 13.65 -5.30
C ILE A 42 -10.08 14.35 -5.49
N VAL A 43 -9.07 13.85 -4.82
CA VAL A 43 -7.69 14.32 -4.91
C VAL A 43 -6.82 13.13 -5.29
N ASP A 44 -6.15 13.20 -6.42
CA ASP A 44 -5.10 12.26 -6.79
C ASP A 44 -3.81 12.64 -6.07
N VAL A 45 -3.18 11.67 -5.45
CA VAL A 45 -2.03 11.87 -4.58
C VAL A 45 -0.85 11.10 -5.12
N TYR A 46 0.30 11.79 -5.21
CA TYR A 46 1.59 11.19 -5.55
C TYR A 46 2.55 11.38 -4.38
N THR A 47 3.23 10.32 -3.98
CA THR A 47 4.23 10.33 -2.90
C THR A 47 5.53 9.72 -3.39
N SER A 48 6.66 10.33 -3.03
CA SER A 48 8.00 9.86 -3.38
C SER A 48 8.99 10.25 -2.28
N GLU A 49 10.10 9.55 -2.19
CA GLU A 49 11.27 9.97 -1.39
C GLU A 49 12.14 10.98 -2.17
N ASN A 50 11.84 11.20 -3.45
CA ASN A 50 12.53 12.18 -4.30
C ASN A 50 11.72 13.48 -4.39
N ASP A 51 12.36 14.62 -4.09
CA ASP A 51 11.71 15.94 -4.12
C ASP A 51 11.39 16.45 -5.54
N ALA A 52 11.96 15.82 -6.57
CA ALA A 52 11.62 16.09 -7.96
C ALA A 52 10.13 15.91 -8.29
N VAL A 53 9.39 15.19 -7.45
CA VAL A 53 7.92 15.10 -7.53
C VAL A 53 7.24 16.49 -7.43
N LYS A 54 7.90 17.47 -6.84
CA LYS A 54 7.43 18.86 -6.74
C LYS A 54 7.86 19.75 -7.91
N ALA A 55 8.72 19.27 -8.79
CA ALA A 55 9.19 20.04 -9.94
C ALA A 55 8.05 20.27 -10.94
N SER A 56 8.06 21.44 -11.60
CA SER A 56 7.04 21.81 -12.59
C SER A 56 6.95 20.79 -13.72
N PHE A 57 8.08 20.24 -14.17
CA PHE A 57 8.09 19.19 -15.18
C PHE A 57 7.19 18.00 -14.79
N PHE A 58 7.26 17.55 -13.53
CA PHE A 58 6.44 16.45 -13.05
C PHE A 58 4.97 16.89 -12.88
N THR A 59 4.74 17.97 -12.16
CA THR A 59 3.39 18.43 -11.82
C THR A 59 2.57 18.80 -13.06
N ASP A 60 3.18 19.46 -14.04
CA ASP A 60 2.54 19.84 -15.29
C ASP A 60 2.27 18.63 -16.22
N SER A 61 2.99 17.53 -16.00
CA SER A 61 2.80 16.30 -16.78
C SER A 61 1.72 15.38 -16.19
N VAL A 62 1.55 15.37 -14.87
CA VAL A 62 0.57 14.49 -14.21
C VAL A 62 -0.79 15.16 -14.00
N ALA A 63 -0.87 16.48 -14.05
CA ALA A 63 -2.10 17.22 -13.87
C ALA A 63 -2.64 17.77 -15.20
N ASN A 64 -3.96 17.71 -15.37
CA ASN A 64 -4.64 18.40 -16.46
C ASN A 64 -4.96 19.84 -16.03
N PRO A 65 -4.30 20.87 -16.62
CA PRO A 65 -4.46 22.25 -16.19
C PRO A 65 -5.87 22.83 -16.44
N VAL A 66 -6.69 22.14 -17.25
CA VAL A 66 -8.06 22.57 -17.55
C VAL A 66 -9.05 22.10 -16.48
N THR A 67 -8.85 20.88 -15.97
CA THR A 67 -9.84 20.21 -15.09
C THR A 67 -9.32 19.95 -13.68
N GLN A 68 -8.04 20.18 -13.43
CA GLN A 68 -7.40 19.84 -12.16
C GLN A 68 -6.62 21.04 -11.59
N ASN A 69 -6.52 21.07 -10.27
CA ASN A 69 -5.78 22.09 -9.54
C ASN A 69 -4.71 21.43 -8.67
N ILE A 70 -3.45 21.83 -8.87
CA ILE A 70 -2.32 21.36 -8.10
C ILE A 70 -2.16 22.21 -6.85
N ASN A 71 -1.93 21.55 -5.71
CA ASN A 71 -1.78 22.23 -4.42
C ASN A 71 -2.96 23.11 -4.05
N ALA A 72 -4.18 22.73 -4.47
CA ALA A 72 -5.40 23.37 -4.03
C ALA A 72 -5.47 23.35 -2.49
N ARG A 73 -6.09 24.41 -1.95
CA ARG A 73 -6.36 24.44 -0.52
C ARG A 73 -7.43 23.38 -0.19
N LEU A 74 -7.03 22.37 0.60
CA LEU A 74 -7.93 21.33 1.08
C LEU A 74 -8.61 21.80 2.37
N ASP A 75 -9.76 22.41 2.23
CA ASP A 75 -10.64 22.85 3.32
C ASP A 75 -12.11 22.55 2.96
N ASP A 76 -13.03 22.89 3.85
CA ASP A 76 -14.47 22.74 3.65
C ASP A 76 -14.89 21.26 3.39
N PHE A 77 -14.48 20.38 4.30
CA PHE A 77 -14.92 18.99 4.36
C PHE A 77 -15.06 18.55 5.83
N ASP A 78 -15.77 17.45 6.08
CA ASP A 78 -15.96 16.87 7.40
C ASP A 78 -15.07 15.62 7.59
N TRP A 79 -14.87 14.87 6.51
CA TRP A 79 -14.10 13.63 6.49
C TRP A 79 -13.13 13.56 5.34
N ALA A 80 -11.94 13.02 5.63
CA ALA A 80 -10.92 12.67 4.67
C ALA A 80 -10.71 11.14 4.69
N LEU A 81 -10.93 10.47 3.55
CA LEU A 81 -10.69 9.05 3.35
C LEU A 81 -9.60 8.90 2.28
N GLU A 82 -8.46 8.35 2.63
CA GLU A 82 -7.40 8.05 1.67
C GLU A 82 -7.26 6.53 1.45
N ILE A 83 -7.30 6.12 0.19
CA ILE A 83 -7.11 4.73 -0.24
C ILE A 83 -5.84 4.67 -1.07
N GLY A 84 -4.91 3.81 -0.68
CA GLY A 84 -3.64 3.57 -1.37
C GLY A 84 -3.29 2.09 -1.36
N PHE A 85 -2.24 1.71 -2.08
CA PHE A 85 -1.83 0.32 -2.16
C PHE A 85 -1.07 -0.13 -0.90
N LEU A 86 -1.14 -1.43 -0.63
CA LEU A 86 -0.30 -2.10 0.38
C LEU A 86 1.13 -2.28 -0.15
N PRO A 87 2.13 -2.41 0.74
CA PRO A 87 3.50 -2.74 0.34
C PRO A 87 3.56 -3.99 -0.54
N GLY A 88 4.34 -3.93 -1.63
CA GLY A 88 4.52 -5.05 -2.56
C GLY A 88 3.42 -5.22 -3.62
N VAL A 89 2.36 -4.41 -3.57
CA VAL A 89 1.33 -4.40 -4.60
C VAL A 89 1.76 -3.51 -5.76
N THR A 90 1.51 -3.96 -6.98
CA THR A 90 1.83 -3.19 -8.19
C THR A 90 0.94 -1.95 -8.30
N ASP A 91 1.56 -0.79 -8.34
CA ASP A 91 0.94 0.51 -8.61
C ASP A 91 1.33 0.97 -10.02
N ASN A 92 0.47 0.69 -11.01
CA ASN A 92 0.77 1.02 -12.41
C ASN A 92 0.90 2.54 -12.65
N VAL A 93 0.08 3.34 -11.98
CA VAL A 93 0.14 4.80 -12.10
C VAL A 93 1.40 5.32 -11.43
N GLY A 94 1.73 4.81 -10.25
CA GLY A 94 2.97 5.12 -9.54
C GLY A 94 4.21 4.71 -10.35
N HIS A 95 4.16 3.57 -11.04
CA HIS A 95 5.25 3.13 -11.92
C HIS A 95 5.46 4.10 -13.09
N THR A 96 4.39 4.49 -13.79
CA THR A 96 4.46 5.49 -14.87
C THR A 96 4.96 6.85 -14.34
N ALA A 97 4.53 7.25 -13.15
CA ALA A 97 5.02 8.46 -12.49
C ALA A 97 6.52 8.37 -12.15
N SER A 98 7.00 7.18 -11.77
CA SER A 98 8.44 6.92 -11.54
C SER A 98 9.28 7.07 -12.82
N GLU A 99 8.76 6.56 -13.94
CA GLU A 99 9.40 6.75 -15.25
C GLU A 99 9.44 8.22 -15.65
N LEU A 100 8.37 8.97 -15.37
CA LEU A 100 8.31 10.41 -15.61
C LEU A 100 9.33 11.17 -14.76
N LEU A 101 9.51 10.82 -13.50
CA LEU A 101 10.56 11.40 -12.65
C LEU A 101 11.97 11.15 -13.24
N ALA A 102 12.22 9.93 -13.71
CA ALA A 102 13.48 9.58 -14.36
C ALA A 102 13.72 10.39 -15.64
N LEU A 103 12.69 10.58 -16.48
CA LEU A 103 12.75 11.43 -17.68
C LEU A 103 13.02 12.90 -17.33
N GLY A 104 12.52 13.38 -16.21
CA GLY A 104 12.80 14.72 -15.66
C GLY A 104 14.21 14.90 -15.11
N GLY A 105 15.05 13.86 -15.17
CA GLY A 105 16.43 13.89 -14.69
C GLY A 105 16.58 13.57 -13.21
N ALA A 106 15.56 13.05 -12.55
CA ALA A 106 15.67 12.55 -11.18
C ALA A 106 16.65 11.37 -11.14
N THR A 107 17.65 11.48 -10.28
CA THR A 107 18.66 10.46 -10.04
C THR A 107 18.46 9.93 -8.62
N ASN A 108 18.51 8.62 -8.45
CA ASN A 108 18.31 7.92 -7.18
C ASN A 108 16.84 7.97 -6.66
N ASP A 109 16.36 6.85 -6.18
CA ASP A 109 15.04 6.68 -5.54
C ASP A 109 13.90 7.49 -6.18
N ASN A 110 13.72 7.33 -7.50
CA ASN A 110 12.62 7.95 -8.25
C ASN A 110 11.31 7.14 -8.17
N GLU A 111 11.22 6.23 -7.21
CA GLU A 111 9.96 5.52 -6.97
C GLU A 111 8.86 6.49 -6.53
N CYS A 112 7.75 6.42 -7.24
CA CYS A 112 6.54 7.17 -6.96
C CYS A 112 5.39 6.21 -6.68
N TYR A 113 4.58 6.56 -5.70
CA TYR A 113 3.43 5.79 -5.27
C TYR A 113 2.19 6.66 -5.33
N THR A 114 1.05 6.05 -5.63
CA THR A 114 -0.21 6.79 -5.71
C THR A 114 -1.21 6.35 -4.66
N SER A 115 -2.05 7.29 -4.30
CA SER A 115 -3.27 7.05 -3.53
C SER A 115 -4.36 8.02 -4.00
N ARG A 116 -5.58 7.75 -3.61
CA ARG A 116 -6.70 8.62 -3.86
C ARG A 116 -7.31 9.08 -2.56
N LEU A 117 -7.41 10.39 -2.40
CA LEU A 117 -8.01 11.03 -1.24
C LEU A 117 -9.41 11.53 -1.61
N TYR A 118 -10.39 11.14 -0.82
CA TYR A 118 -11.78 11.57 -0.92
C TYR A 118 -12.04 12.55 0.22
N LEU A 119 -12.38 13.78 -0.12
CA LEU A 119 -12.83 14.81 0.81
C LEU A 119 -14.34 14.82 0.80
N ILE A 120 -14.95 14.51 1.93
CA ILE A 120 -16.39 14.31 2.05
C ILE A 120 -16.96 15.38 2.97
N LYS A 121 -17.93 16.14 2.49
CA LYS A 121 -18.70 17.10 3.26
C LYS A 121 -20.12 16.60 3.41
N GLY A 122 -20.57 16.38 4.63
CA GLY A 122 -21.93 15.91 4.93
C GLY A 122 -22.05 15.39 6.35
N ASP A 123 -23.27 15.32 6.83
CA ASP A 123 -23.56 14.78 8.19
C ASP A 123 -23.42 13.25 8.19
N MET A 124 -22.20 12.80 8.39
CA MET A 124 -21.81 11.38 8.43
C MET A 124 -21.14 11.04 9.75
N LYS A 125 -21.39 9.85 10.25
CA LYS A 125 -20.64 9.27 11.36
C LYS A 125 -19.40 8.56 10.82
N ARG A 126 -18.39 8.36 11.68
CA ARG A 126 -17.20 7.56 11.32
C ARG A 126 -17.57 6.19 10.74
N ALA A 127 -18.57 5.51 11.30
CA ALA A 127 -19.03 4.21 10.81
C ALA A 127 -19.55 4.26 9.36
N ASP A 128 -20.19 5.36 8.94
CA ASP A 128 -20.65 5.53 7.55
C ASP A 128 -19.46 5.68 6.60
N VAL A 129 -18.44 6.40 7.03
CA VAL A 129 -17.19 6.55 6.25
C VAL A 129 -16.39 5.23 6.19
N GLU A 130 -16.37 4.45 7.27
CA GLU A 130 -15.76 3.11 7.30
C GLU A 130 -16.50 2.15 6.35
N ASN A 131 -17.82 2.18 6.30
CA ASN A 131 -18.61 1.41 5.33
C ASN A 131 -18.33 1.84 3.90
N LEU A 132 -18.23 3.15 3.65
CA LEU A 132 -17.85 3.67 2.35
C LEU A 132 -16.44 3.20 1.96
N ALA A 133 -15.47 3.30 2.86
CA ALA A 133 -14.11 2.83 2.64
C ALA A 133 -14.07 1.34 2.28
N ALA A 134 -14.85 0.50 2.99
CA ALA A 134 -14.96 -0.92 2.70
C ALA A 134 -15.57 -1.21 1.32
N SER A 135 -16.48 -0.35 0.84
CA SER A 135 -17.09 -0.49 -0.50
C SER A 135 -16.16 -0.03 -1.63
N LEU A 136 -15.29 0.95 -1.35
CA LEU A 136 -14.37 1.54 -2.35
C LEU A 136 -13.01 0.87 -2.41
N SER A 137 -12.60 0.11 -1.38
CA SER A 137 -11.28 -0.49 -1.29
C SER A 137 -11.31 -2.01 -1.25
N ASN A 138 -10.32 -2.63 -1.88
CA ASN A 138 -10.04 -4.06 -1.72
C ASN A 138 -8.95 -4.23 -0.64
N THR A 139 -9.34 -4.66 0.55
CA THR A 139 -8.45 -4.81 1.71
C THR A 139 -7.33 -5.84 1.53
N LEU A 140 -7.40 -6.69 0.50
CA LEU A 140 -6.31 -7.62 0.17
C LEU A 140 -5.11 -6.93 -0.50
N ILE A 141 -5.34 -5.79 -1.15
CA ILE A 141 -4.31 -5.07 -1.91
C ILE A 141 -4.23 -3.58 -1.57
N GLN A 142 -5.18 -3.06 -0.80
CA GLN A 142 -5.28 -1.64 -0.47
C GLN A 142 -5.40 -1.40 1.02
N ARG A 143 -4.84 -0.30 1.47
CA ARG A 143 -5.03 0.30 2.79
C ARG A 143 -5.99 1.47 2.68
N ASN A 144 -6.69 1.78 3.75
CA ASN A 144 -7.41 3.04 3.88
C ASN A 144 -7.04 3.76 5.18
N VAL A 145 -7.14 5.08 5.17
CA VAL A 145 -6.93 5.94 6.32
C VAL A 145 -8.08 6.95 6.36
N ILE A 146 -8.75 7.03 7.50
CA ILE A 146 -9.89 7.92 7.72
C ILE A 146 -9.51 8.93 8.79
N LYS A 147 -9.74 10.22 8.49
CA LYS A 147 -9.57 11.33 9.44
C LYS A 147 -10.80 12.23 9.40
N SER A 148 -11.24 12.69 10.57
CA SER A 148 -12.13 13.85 10.63
C SER A 148 -11.37 15.12 10.23
N TYR A 149 -12.07 16.21 9.94
CA TYR A 149 -11.45 17.49 9.64
C TYR A 149 -10.52 17.96 10.77
N ASP A 150 -10.94 17.76 12.03
CA ASP A 150 -10.13 18.15 13.18
C ASP A 150 -8.86 17.30 13.31
N GLU A 151 -8.96 15.97 13.09
CA GLU A 151 -7.81 15.07 13.05
C GLU A 151 -6.86 15.43 11.90
N PHE A 152 -7.41 15.73 10.72
CA PHE A 152 -6.64 16.16 9.56
C PHE A 152 -5.84 17.44 9.86
N LYS A 153 -6.48 18.46 10.43
CA LYS A 153 -5.82 19.71 10.81
C LYS A 153 -4.76 19.52 11.90
N ALA A 154 -5.11 18.79 12.95
CA ALA A 154 -4.21 18.58 14.09
C ALA A 154 -2.94 17.81 13.68
N GLN A 155 -3.03 16.92 12.69
CA GLN A 155 -1.92 16.12 12.21
C GLN A 155 -1.22 16.69 10.97
N GLY A 156 -1.62 17.88 10.50
CA GLY A 156 -1.01 18.53 9.33
C GLY A 156 -1.30 17.82 8.00
N GLY A 157 -2.51 17.26 7.84
CA GLY A 157 -2.96 16.56 6.64
C GLY A 157 -2.98 15.03 6.77
N MET A 158 -3.04 14.32 5.65
CA MET A 158 -3.00 12.85 5.64
C MET A 158 -1.61 12.27 5.92
N GLY A 159 -0.57 13.07 5.70
CA GLY A 159 0.82 12.60 5.74
C GLY A 159 1.25 11.96 4.41
N ALA A 160 2.55 11.71 4.27
CA ALA A 160 3.11 11.00 3.13
C ALA A 160 3.43 9.55 3.54
N VAL A 161 2.83 8.59 2.85
CA VAL A 161 3.04 7.17 3.09
C VAL A 161 3.75 6.56 1.90
N ILE A 162 4.91 5.93 2.16
CA ILE A 162 5.68 5.18 1.18
C ILE A 162 5.45 3.69 1.45
N PRO A 163 4.68 2.97 0.60
CA PRO A 163 4.32 1.58 0.84
C PRO A 163 5.44 0.62 0.39
N LYS A 164 6.65 0.80 0.93
CA LYS A 164 7.78 -0.12 0.69
C LYS A 164 7.68 -1.34 1.60
N VAL A 165 8.03 -2.50 1.05
CA VAL A 165 8.20 -3.70 1.85
C VAL A 165 9.43 -3.50 2.74
N GLN A 166 9.22 -3.57 4.04
CA GLN A 166 10.32 -3.55 5.01
C GLN A 166 10.46 -4.98 5.57
N LEU A 167 11.65 -5.53 5.40
CA LEU A 167 11.99 -6.79 6.04
C LEU A 167 12.56 -6.47 7.42
N ASP A 168 11.87 -6.89 8.46
CA ASP A 168 12.30 -6.68 9.84
C ASP A 168 13.62 -7.41 10.17
N ASN A 169 13.98 -8.40 9.36
CA ASN A 169 15.18 -9.19 9.53
C ASN A 169 16.23 -8.81 8.48
N GLN A 170 17.17 -7.94 8.85
CA GLN A 170 18.30 -7.56 8.00
C GLN A 170 19.38 -8.67 7.88
N ASN A 171 19.29 -9.72 8.68
CA ASN A 171 20.13 -10.90 8.55
C ASN A 171 19.48 -11.87 7.57
N ALA A 172 19.82 -11.72 6.30
CA ALA A 172 19.54 -12.72 5.28
C ALA A 172 20.41 -13.97 5.59
N GLY A 173 20.05 -14.72 6.60
CA GLY A 173 20.65 -16.01 6.95
C GLY A 173 19.64 -17.10 6.66
N ALA A 174 20.11 -18.19 6.07
CA ALA A 174 19.35 -19.43 5.98
C ALA A 174 19.60 -20.26 7.24
N ASP A 175 18.55 -20.75 7.89
CA ASP A 175 18.66 -21.59 9.07
C ASP A 175 18.90 -23.05 8.66
N GLU A 176 19.84 -23.72 9.31
CA GLU A 176 20.04 -25.15 9.11
C GLU A 176 18.86 -25.95 9.69
N VAL A 177 18.38 -26.93 8.90
CA VAL A 177 17.31 -27.84 9.31
C VAL A 177 17.86 -29.22 9.56
N ASP A 178 17.61 -29.76 10.76
CA ASP A 178 18.01 -31.13 11.08
C ASP A 178 16.97 -32.13 10.54
N LEU A 179 17.38 -32.89 9.55
CA LEU A 179 16.58 -33.97 8.99
C LEU A 179 17.00 -35.35 9.52
N ASP A 180 18.07 -35.48 10.36
CA ASP A 180 18.47 -36.76 10.96
C ASP A 180 17.59 -37.06 12.20
N ILE A 181 16.30 -37.16 11.93
CA ILE A 181 15.23 -37.39 12.91
C ILE A 181 14.37 -38.59 12.50
N PRO A 182 13.65 -39.22 13.46
CA PRO A 182 12.75 -40.31 13.17
C PRO A 182 11.64 -40.01 12.18
N ASP A 183 11.16 -41.02 11.46
CA ASP A 183 10.11 -40.89 10.45
C ASP A 183 8.86 -40.16 10.91
N ALA A 184 8.40 -40.40 12.14
CA ALA A 184 7.24 -39.72 12.71
C ALA A 184 7.49 -38.21 12.87
N MET A 185 8.71 -37.79 13.16
CA MET A 185 9.12 -36.39 13.27
C MET A 185 9.27 -35.74 11.89
N LEU A 186 9.78 -36.49 10.89
CA LEU A 186 9.82 -36.04 9.50
C LEU A 186 8.42 -35.81 8.96
N GLU A 187 7.48 -36.72 9.22
CA GLU A 187 6.10 -36.57 8.80
C GLU A 187 5.44 -35.33 9.44
N LYS A 188 5.71 -35.09 10.73
CA LYS A 188 5.27 -33.93 11.45
C LYS A 188 5.87 -32.64 10.86
N LEU A 189 7.16 -32.65 10.53
CA LEU A 189 7.84 -31.55 9.86
C LEU A 189 7.18 -31.20 8.51
N GLY A 190 6.84 -32.22 7.71
CA GLY A 190 6.15 -32.01 6.44
C GLY A 190 4.76 -31.39 6.58
N LYS A 191 4.02 -31.79 7.62
CA LYS A 191 2.65 -31.31 7.89
C LYS A 191 2.60 -29.96 8.58
N GLU A 192 3.47 -29.71 9.54
CA GLU A 192 3.43 -28.51 10.40
C GLU A 192 4.48 -27.46 10.04
N GLY A 193 5.49 -27.82 9.27
CA GLY A 193 6.60 -26.95 8.88
C GLY A 193 7.74 -26.88 9.89
N ILE A 194 8.73 -26.06 9.57
CA ILE A 194 9.92 -25.81 10.37
C ILE A 194 9.56 -25.01 11.63
N ALA A 195 10.06 -25.43 12.78
CA ALA A 195 9.88 -24.72 14.04
C ALA A 195 10.85 -23.53 14.15
N ASN A 196 10.34 -22.38 14.57
CA ASN A 196 11.14 -21.24 14.97
C ASN A 196 11.66 -21.42 16.42
N ALA A 197 12.63 -20.62 16.81
CA ALA A 197 13.19 -20.64 18.15
C ALA A 197 12.16 -20.31 19.27
N ASP A 198 11.11 -19.57 18.93
CA ASP A 198 10.00 -19.21 19.82
C ASP A 198 8.90 -20.30 19.90
N GLY A 199 9.07 -21.43 19.21
CA GLY A 199 8.12 -22.53 19.16
C GLY A 199 6.99 -22.36 18.14
N THR A 200 6.90 -21.25 17.42
CA THR A 200 5.99 -21.07 16.29
C THR A 200 6.45 -21.90 15.09
N ARG A 201 5.57 -22.13 14.11
CA ARG A 201 5.86 -22.86 12.89
C ARG A 201 5.76 -21.96 11.68
N ARG A 202 6.65 -22.18 10.69
CA ARG A 202 6.71 -21.41 9.43
C ARG A 202 5.63 -21.81 8.42
N GLY A 203 4.72 -22.69 8.80
CA GLY A 203 3.68 -23.24 7.94
C GLY A 203 4.09 -24.56 7.26
N PRO A 204 3.12 -25.33 6.76
CA PRO A 204 3.35 -26.65 6.22
C PRO A 204 4.29 -26.63 5.01
N LEU A 205 5.24 -27.56 4.94
CA LEU A 205 6.09 -27.74 3.77
C LEU A 205 5.35 -28.41 2.61
N GLY A 206 4.23 -29.09 2.88
CA GLY A 206 3.48 -29.83 1.88
C GLY A 206 4.21 -31.06 1.34
N LEU A 207 5.26 -31.52 2.02
CA LEU A 207 6.09 -32.68 1.62
C LEU A 207 5.64 -33.93 2.34
N SER A 208 5.45 -35.03 1.57
CA SER A 208 5.19 -36.36 2.15
C SER A 208 6.46 -36.94 2.75
N LEU A 209 6.30 -37.94 3.63
CA LEU A 209 7.43 -38.67 4.23
C LEU A 209 8.38 -39.22 3.17
N LEU A 210 7.86 -39.68 2.02
CA LEU A 210 8.67 -40.23 0.94
C LEU A 210 9.65 -39.17 0.38
N TYR A 211 9.17 -37.96 0.13
CA TYR A 211 10.02 -36.87 -0.34
C TYR A 211 11.02 -36.42 0.71
N LEU A 212 10.58 -36.28 1.96
CA LEU A 212 11.49 -35.91 3.06
C LEU A 212 12.59 -36.93 3.28
N LYS A 213 12.33 -38.24 3.12
CA LYS A 213 13.35 -39.26 3.14
C LYS A 213 14.34 -39.18 1.96
N ALA A 214 13.87 -38.85 0.79
CA ALA A 214 14.75 -38.64 -0.36
C ALA A 214 15.68 -37.43 -0.12
N ILE A 215 15.15 -36.31 0.43
CA ILE A 215 15.93 -35.15 0.81
C ILE A 215 16.93 -35.49 1.93
N GLN A 216 16.50 -36.20 2.97
CA GLN A 216 17.37 -36.67 4.05
C GLN A 216 18.55 -37.50 3.49
N ALA A 217 18.27 -38.48 2.60
CA ALA A 217 19.29 -39.32 1.99
C ALA A 217 20.28 -38.51 1.12
N TYR A 218 19.78 -37.51 0.39
CA TYR A 218 20.61 -36.63 -0.42
C TYR A 218 21.58 -35.82 0.45
N PHE A 219 21.09 -35.12 1.47
CA PHE A 219 21.94 -34.31 2.33
C PHE A 219 22.88 -35.11 3.21
N LYS A 220 22.48 -36.31 3.57
CA LYS A 220 23.38 -37.29 4.24
C LYS A 220 24.56 -37.69 3.35
N LYS A 221 24.33 -37.81 2.03
CA LYS A 221 25.40 -38.08 1.06
C LYS A 221 26.29 -36.86 0.84
N GLU A 222 25.71 -35.68 0.84
CA GLU A 222 26.44 -34.40 0.75
C GLU A 222 27.25 -34.06 2.02
N GLY A 223 27.01 -34.77 3.15
CA GLY A 223 27.74 -34.56 4.40
C GLY A 223 27.43 -33.22 5.10
N ARG A 224 26.29 -32.60 4.80
CA ARG A 224 25.82 -31.36 5.44
C ARG A 224 24.32 -31.39 5.73
N LYS A 225 23.87 -30.49 6.57
CA LYS A 225 22.44 -30.26 6.76
C LYS A 225 21.88 -29.38 5.64
N PRO A 226 20.62 -29.55 5.25
CA PRO A 226 19.93 -28.57 4.39
C PRO A 226 19.67 -27.27 5.14
N THR A 227 19.50 -26.23 4.38
CA THR A 227 18.94 -24.97 4.89
C THR A 227 17.41 -24.98 4.73
N ASP A 228 16.73 -24.07 5.43
CA ASP A 228 15.29 -23.89 5.33
C ASP A 228 14.82 -23.44 3.93
N ILE A 229 15.72 -22.84 3.16
CA ILE A 229 15.47 -22.42 1.76
C ILE A 229 15.57 -23.64 0.81
N GLU A 230 16.45 -24.58 1.08
CA GLU A 230 16.63 -25.79 0.27
C GLU A 230 15.51 -26.79 0.48
#